data_a55f0b94f26b1ae652d1f57c1aefd2bc
#
_entry.id   a55f0b94f26b1ae652d1f57c1aefd2bc
#
_cell.length_a   1.000
_cell.length_b   1.000
_cell.length_c   1.000
_cell.angle_alpha   90.00
_cell.angle_beta   90.00
_cell.angle_gamma   90.00
#
_symmetry.space_group_name_H-M   'P 1'
#
loop_
_entity.id
_entity.type
_entity.pdbx_description
1 polymer ?
#
loop_
_entity_poly.entity_id
_entity_poly.type
_entity_poly.pdbx_seq_one_letter_code
_entity_poly.pdbx_strand_id
1 'polypeptide(L)'
;MVAIPEIPTLQLLILDNALPQLCITIPADLIQKCQSGECTLDEVYRKMGMTTSTGTAVRQLKGVKRKESSFGKVDFVIYPNVMLVNNVTYKLYKAALELQPALEMQLWKGASLRMQVSLPIVSNEDGKWNCVRLGYMTFRQDFRLANHWKGYLTGGSFSNDRQGLAAGIGYFSANGRWTVEGGGGITGSAHFYGSEWKMSQ
;
A
#
# COMPACT_ATOMS: atom_id res chain seq x y z
N MET A 1 -23.60 36.23 -26.18
CA MET A 1 -23.08 34.97 -25.55
C MET A 1 -21.97 35.41 -24.60
N VAL A 2 -22.24 35.51 -23.30
CA VAL A 2 -21.28 35.95 -22.31
C VAL A 2 -20.53 34.68 -21.89
N ALA A 3 -19.24 34.61 -22.22
CA ALA A 3 -18.37 33.53 -21.71
C ALA A 3 -18.27 33.72 -20.19
N ILE A 4 -18.83 32.78 -19.45
CA ILE A 4 -18.61 32.67 -18.01
C ILE A 4 -17.13 32.30 -17.83
N PRO A 5 -16.31 33.11 -17.15
CA PRO A 5 -14.92 32.75 -16.92
C PRO A 5 -14.89 31.43 -16.13
N GLU A 6 -14.21 30.44 -16.68
CA GLU A 6 -13.98 29.17 -15.96
C GLU A 6 -13.25 29.52 -14.66
N ILE A 7 -13.89 29.21 -13.53
CA ILE A 7 -13.28 29.38 -12.22
C ILE A 7 -12.04 28.48 -12.19
N PRO A 8 -10.84 29.04 -11.96
CA PRO A 8 -9.65 28.23 -11.92
C PRO A 8 -9.79 27.16 -10.84
N THR A 9 -9.45 25.94 -11.16
CA THR A 9 -9.60 24.79 -10.27
C THR A 9 -8.24 24.14 -10.05
N LEU A 10 -7.96 23.76 -8.81
CA LEU A 10 -6.83 22.90 -8.48
C LEU A 10 -7.24 21.45 -8.66
N GLN A 11 -6.51 20.72 -9.49
CA GLN A 11 -6.72 19.29 -9.69
C GLN A 11 -5.58 18.51 -9.04
N LEU A 12 -5.94 17.59 -8.14
CA LEU A 12 -5.03 16.67 -7.49
C LEU A 12 -5.31 15.26 -7.99
N LEU A 13 -4.32 14.64 -8.61
CA LEU A 13 -4.41 13.25 -9.04
C LEU A 13 -3.71 12.35 -8.03
N ILE A 14 -4.48 11.52 -7.35
CA ILE A 14 -3.97 10.54 -6.41
C ILE A 14 -3.58 9.28 -7.18
N LEU A 15 -2.36 8.84 -6.95
CA LEU A 15 -1.79 7.64 -7.54
C LEU A 15 -1.58 6.59 -6.45
N ASP A 16 -1.95 5.36 -6.73
CA ASP A 16 -1.61 4.18 -5.94
C ASP A 16 -0.76 3.26 -6.82
N ASN A 17 0.45 2.93 -6.35
CA ASN A 17 1.43 2.15 -7.11
C ASN A 17 1.64 2.67 -8.55
N ALA A 18 1.74 4.01 -8.70
CA ALA A 18 1.80 4.75 -9.96
C ALA A 18 0.57 4.60 -10.88
N LEU A 19 -0.50 3.97 -10.43
CA LEU A 19 -1.78 3.90 -11.12
C LEU A 19 -2.71 5.03 -10.65
N PRO A 20 -3.32 5.80 -11.56
CA PRO A 20 -4.25 6.85 -11.17
C PRO A 20 -5.51 6.25 -10.53
N GLN A 21 -5.84 6.66 -9.32
CA GLN A 21 -6.98 6.14 -8.55
C GLN A 21 -8.11 7.14 -8.44
N LEU A 22 -7.80 8.36 -8.04
CA LEU A 22 -8.78 9.38 -7.72
C LEU A 22 -8.30 10.74 -8.21
N CYS A 23 -9.21 11.53 -8.75
CA CYS A 23 -8.99 12.93 -9.05
C CYS A 23 -9.84 13.79 -8.10
N ILE A 24 -9.20 14.69 -7.38
CA ILE A 24 -9.85 15.67 -6.52
C ILE A 24 -9.77 17.02 -7.23
N THR A 25 -10.91 17.69 -7.33
CA THR A 25 -11.02 19.04 -7.92
C THR A 25 -11.46 20.02 -6.85
N ILE A 26 -10.67 21.05 -6.60
CA ILE A 26 -10.94 22.09 -5.61
C ILE A 26 -11.01 23.43 -6.33
N PRO A 27 -12.11 24.18 -6.24
CA PRO A 27 -12.18 25.54 -6.76
C PRO A 27 -11.14 26.45 -6.09
N ALA A 28 -10.42 27.24 -6.87
CA ALA A 28 -9.33 28.07 -6.35
C ALA A 28 -9.80 29.15 -5.38
N ASP A 29 -11.02 29.65 -5.54
CA ASP A 29 -11.66 30.61 -4.62
C ASP A 29 -11.79 30.03 -3.21
N LEU A 30 -12.08 28.76 -3.07
CA LEU A 30 -12.14 28.08 -1.78
C LEU A 30 -10.76 27.99 -1.11
N ILE A 31 -9.71 27.77 -1.89
CA ILE A 31 -8.35 27.72 -1.35
C ILE A 31 -7.96 29.11 -0.82
N GLN A 32 -8.24 30.18 -1.58
CA GLN A 32 -7.97 31.55 -1.15
C GLN A 32 -8.75 31.90 0.14
N LYS A 33 -10.03 31.57 0.20
CA LYS A 33 -10.86 31.81 1.40
C LYS A 33 -10.36 31.04 2.62
N CYS A 34 -9.85 29.83 2.41
CA CYS A 34 -9.29 29.05 3.49
C CYS A 34 -7.95 29.61 3.98
N GLN A 35 -7.12 30.14 3.08
CA GLN A 35 -5.86 30.81 3.42
C GLN A 35 -6.08 32.14 4.14
N SER A 36 -7.15 32.88 3.79
CA SER A 36 -7.54 34.12 4.49
C SER A 36 -8.25 33.89 5.82
N GLY A 37 -8.55 32.64 6.17
CA GLY A 37 -9.28 32.28 7.39
C GLY A 37 -10.80 32.44 7.29
N GLU A 38 -11.33 32.72 6.12
CA GLU A 38 -12.76 32.94 5.89
C GLU A 38 -13.55 31.63 5.68
N CYS A 39 -12.87 30.50 5.49
CA CYS A 39 -13.52 29.20 5.39
C CYS A 39 -12.79 28.14 6.21
N THR A 40 -13.55 27.12 6.63
CA THR A 40 -13.03 25.98 7.37
C THR A 40 -12.65 24.83 6.45
N LEU A 41 -11.77 23.94 6.93
CA LEU A 41 -11.42 22.73 6.19
C LEU A 41 -12.66 21.86 5.89
N ASP A 42 -13.64 21.85 6.78
CA ASP A 42 -14.90 21.11 6.59
C ASP A 42 -15.71 21.62 5.40
N GLU A 43 -15.69 22.94 5.15
CA GLU A 43 -16.33 23.52 3.98
C GLU A 43 -15.61 23.14 2.68
N VAL A 44 -14.28 23.08 2.70
CA VAL A 44 -13.48 22.58 1.56
C VAL A 44 -13.85 21.13 1.27
N TYR A 45 -13.90 20.26 2.29
CA TYR A 45 -14.30 18.86 2.12
C TYR A 45 -15.72 18.67 1.57
N ARG A 46 -16.64 19.54 1.93
CA ARG A 46 -18.02 19.48 1.40
C ARG A 46 -18.13 19.94 -0.05
N LYS A 47 -17.32 20.90 -0.46
CA LYS A 47 -17.39 21.54 -1.79
C LYS A 47 -16.40 20.97 -2.80
N MET A 48 -15.40 20.16 -2.37
CA MET A 48 -14.49 19.51 -3.30
C MET A 48 -15.20 18.43 -4.12
N GLY A 49 -14.90 18.41 -5.41
CA GLY A 49 -15.31 17.34 -6.29
C GLY A 49 -14.35 16.15 -6.21
N MET A 50 -14.86 14.94 -6.11
CA MET A 50 -14.07 13.72 -6.19
C MET A 50 -14.59 12.82 -7.31
N THR A 51 -13.68 12.29 -8.14
CA THR A 51 -14.06 11.36 -9.21
C THR A 51 -12.99 10.29 -9.40
N THR A 52 -13.41 9.06 -9.60
CA THR A 52 -12.56 7.94 -9.98
C THR A 52 -12.33 7.86 -11.48
N SER A 53 -13.05 8.68 -12.28
CA SER A 53 -12.81 8.84 -13.72
C SER A 53 -11.62 9.76 -13.97
N THR A 54 -10.42 9.21 -13.92
CA THR A 54 -9.15 9.97 -13.97
C THR A 54 -8.62 10.21 -15.39
N GLY A 55 -9.28 9.72 -16.44
CA GLY A 55 -8.78 9.78 -17.82
C GLY A 55 -8.53 11.20 -18.34
N THR A 56 -9.43 12.13 -18.03
CA THR A 56 -9.29 13.54 -18.43
C THR A 56 -8.16 14.23 -17.68
N ALA A 57 -8.09 14.05 -16.36
CA ALA A 57 -7.03 14.59 -15.51
C ALA A 57 -5.64 14.06 -15.93
N VAL A 58 -5.53 12.78 -16.25
CA VAL A 58 -4.28 12.19 -16.76
C VAL A 58 -3.83 12.82 -18.07
N ARG A 59 -4.77 13.13 -18.98
CA ARG A 59 -4.45 13.79 -20.26
C ARG A 59 -3.98 15.23 -20.02
N GLN A 60 -4.63 15.96 -19.16
CA GLN A 60 -4.28 17.35 -18.83
C GLN A 60 -2.92 17.45 -18.13
N LEU A 61 -2.59 16.47 -17.28
CA LEU A 61 -1.33 16.44 -16.54
C LEU A 61 -0.16 15.81 -17.32
N LYS A 62 -0.37 15.38 -18.57
CA LYS A 62 0.66 14.70 -19.38
C LYS A 62 1.94 15.52 -19.64
N GLY A 63 1.87 16.83 -19.54
CA GLY A 63 3.00 17.76 -19.70
C GLY A 63 3.60 18.27 -18.38
N VAL A 64 3.00 17.96 -17.24
CA VAL A 64 3.46 18.43 -15.93
C VAL A 64 4.58 17.54 -15.43
N LYS A 65 5.78 18.11 -15.20
CA LYS A 65 6.89 17.39 -14.57
C LYS A 65 6.47 17.00 -13.16
N ARG A 66 6.43 15.70 -12.90
CA ARG A 66 6.24 15.19 -11.53
C ARG A 66 7.45 15.58 -10.70
N LYS A 67 7.22 16.33 -9.62
CA LYS A 67 8.27 16.75 -8.71
C LYS A 67 8.87 15.55 -7.96
N GLU A 68 8.03 14.53 -7.74
CA GLU A 68 8.41 13.30 -7.06
C GLU A 68 7.80 12.09 -7.78
N SER A 69 8.63 11.13 -8.16
CA SER A 69 8.21 9.85 -8.69
C SER A 69 8.65 8.76 -7.72
N SER A 70 7.75 7.86 -7.35
CA SER A 70 8.09 6.67 -6.56
C SER A 70 8.78 5.60 -7.39
N PHE A 71 8.81 5.77 -8.71
CA PHE A 71 9.42 4.81 -9.62
C PHE A 71 10.92 4.68 -9.39
N GLY A 72 11.37 3.44 -9.14
CA GLY A 72 12.77 3.15 -8.84
C GLY A 72 13.26 3.62 -7.46
N LYS A 73 12.39 4.18 -6.64
CA LYS A 73 12.71 4.48 -5.24
C LYS A 73 12.63 3.20 -4.41
N VAL A 74 13.56 3.08 -3.51
CA VAL A 74 13.66 2.00 -2.55
C VAL A 74 13.47 2.60 -1.16
N ASP A 75 12.46 2.17 -0.46
CA ASP A 75 12.22 2.53 0.92
C ASP A 75 12.77 1.42 1.82
N PHE A 76 13.62 1.81 2.77
CA PHE A 76 14.18 0.91 3.75
C PHE A 76 13.71 1.32 5.13
N VAL A 77 13.08 0.39 5.85
CA VAL A 77 12.54 0.62 7.19
C VAL A 77 12.93 -0.54 8.09
N ILE A 78 13.25 -0.23 9.34
CA ILE A 78 13.54 -1.24 10.36
C ILE A 78 12.41 -1.20 11.38
N TYR A 79 11.69 -2.32 11.52
CA TYR A 79 10.63 -2.48 12.51
C TYR A 79 11.15 -3.25 13.72
N PRO A 80 11.10 -2.70 14.94
CA PRO A 80 11.25 -3.50 16.14
C PRO A 80 9.99 -4.34 16.35
N ASN A 81 10.14 -5.63 16.57
CA ASN A 81 9.05 -6.55 16.88
C ASN A 81 9.27 -7.17 18.27
N VAL A 82 8.34 -6.96 19.17
CA VAL A 82 8.33 -7.53 20.51
C VAL A 82 7.19 -8.51 20.62
N MET A 83 7.52 -9.76 20.84
CA MET A 83 6.54 -10.81 21.07
C MET A 83 6.54 -11.21 22.53
N LEU A 84 5.37 -11.17 23.15
CA LEU A 84 5.13 -11.67 24.50
C LEU A 84 3.91 -12.59 24.45
N VAL A 85 4.11 -13.85 24.75
CA VAL A 85 3.04 -14.85 24.79
C VAL A 85 3.03 -15.52 26.16
N ASN A 86 1.90 -15.47 26.84
CA ASN A 86 1.70 -16.22 28.06
C ASN A 86 1.16 -17.62 27.71
N ASN A 87 1.89 -18.66 28.12
CA ASN A 87 1.49 -20.04 27.94
C ASN A 87 1.71 -20.81 29.22
N VAL A 88 0.68 -20.88 30.03
CA VAL A 88 0.70 -21.48 31.37
C VAL A 88 1.05 -22.97 31.37
N THR A 89 0.90 -23.65 30.23
CA THR A 89 1.06 -25.12 30.16
C THR A 89 2.51 -25.56 30.10
N TYR A 90 3.40 -24.77 29.49
CA TYR A 90 4.80 -25.15 29.27
C TYR A 90 5.83 -24.16 29.82
N LYS A 91 5.61 -22.90 29.65
CA LYS A 91 6.44 -21.81 30.18
C LYS A 91 5.56 -20.65 30.58
N LEU A 92 5.85 -20.04 31.71
CA LEU A 92 5.08 -18.92 32.24
C LEU A 92 4.92 -17.79 31.21
N TYR A 93 5.97 -17.52 30.44
CA TYR A 93 5.94 -16.58 29.32
C TYR A 93 7.00 -16.92 28.27
N LYS A 94 6.68 -16.61 27.04
CA LYS A 94 7.58 -16.62 25.90
C LYS A 94 7.81 -15.17 25.49
N ALA A 95 9.06 -14.78 25.38
CA ALA A 95 9.45 -13.45 24.97
C ALA A 95 10.48 -13.49 23.86
N ALA A 96 10.29 -12.68 22.84
CA ALA A 96 11.28 -12.49 21.80
C ALA A 96 11.31 -11.02 21.38
N LEU A 97 12.52 -10.52 21.16
CA LEU A 97 12.81 -9.22 20.56
C LEU A 97 13.52 -9.47 19.22
N GLU A 98 12.97 -8.90 18.18
CA GLU A 98 13.50 -9.03 16.82
C GLU A 98 13.60 -7.67 16.16
N LEU A 99 14.58 -7.50 15.29
CA LEU A 99 14.61 -6.44 14.30
C LEU A 99 14.15 -6.98 12.96
N GLN A 100 13.25 -6.24 12.31
CA GLN A 100 12.69 -6.65 11.04
C GLN A 100 12.98 -5.58 9.98
N PRO A 101 14.20 -5.59 9.38
CA PRO A 101 14.49 -4.76 8.23
C PRO A 101 13.55 -5.14 7.09
N ALA A 102 12.89 -4.14 6.54
CA ALA A 102 11.98 -4.24 5.41
C ALA A 102 12.45 -3.33 4.28
N LEU A 103 12.30 -3.83 3.06
CA LEU A 103 12.60 -3.13 1.83
C LEU A 103 11.37 -3.14 0.96
N GLU A 104 10.93 -1.95 0.56
CA GLU A 104 9.82 -1.77 -0.37
C GLU A 104 10.32 -1.00 -1.59
N MET A 105 10.02 -1.50 -2.78
CA MET A 105 10.39 -0.82 -4.03
C MET A 105 9.28 -0.90 -5.05
N GLN A 106 9.12 0.18 -5.82
CA GLN A 106 8.27 0.23 -6.98
C GLN A 106 9.10 -0.05 -8.24
N LEU A 107 8.84 -1.17 -8.92
CA LEU A 107 9.61 -1.61 -10.08
C LEU A 107 9.16 -0.93 -11.37
N TRP A 108 7.86 -0.94 -11.63
CA TRP A 108 7.20 -0.25 -12.74
C TRP A 108 5.76 0.09 -12.37
N LYS A 109 5.02 0.64 -13.29
CA LYS A 109 3.64 1.06 -13.07
C LYS A 109 2.77 -0.12 -12.63
N GLY A 110 2.26 -0.05 -11.41
CA GLY A 110 1.45 -1.09 -10.78
C GLY A 110 2.26 -2.22 -10.15
N ALA A 111 3.59 -2.28 -10.33
CA ALA A 111 4.41 -3.36 -9.78
C ALA A 111 5.20 -2.91 -8.57
N SER A 112 5.11 -3.67 -7.50
CA SER A 112 5.87 -3.47 -6.27
C SER A 112 6.46 -4.78 -5.74
N LEU A 113 7.64 -4.66 -5.16
CA LEU A 113 8.31 -5.72 -4.43
C LEU A 113 8.44 -5.29 -2.97
N ARG A 114 8.09 -6.20 -2.07
CA ARG A 114 8.24 -6.02 -0.62
C ARG A 114 8.98 -7.21 -0.06
N MET A 115 9.99 -6.92 0.75
CA MET A 115 10.80 -7.95 1.42
C MET A 115 10.99 -7.54 2.88
N GLN A 116 10.96 -8.52 3.77
CA GLN A 116 11.25 -8.34 5.19
C GLN A 116 11.98 -9.56 5.70
N VAL A 117 12.98 -9.33 6.53
CA VAL A 117 13.75 -10.38 7.20
C VAL A 117 13.61 -10.18 8.70
N SER A 118 13.42 -11.26 9.45
CA SER A 118 13.40 -11.22 10.91
C SER A 118 14.76 -11.62 11.45
N LEU A 119 15.38 -10.70 12.18
CA LEU A 119 16.67 -10.87 12.85
C LEU A 119 16.42 -10.98 14.36
N PRO A 120 16.60 -12.16 14.97
CA PRO A 120 16.42 -12.31 16.40
C PRO A 120 17.56 -11.60 17.15
N ILE A 121 17.22 -10.83 18.19
CA ILE A 121 18.18 -10.19 19.10
C ILE A 121 18.23 -10.96 20.40
N VAL A 122 17.07 -11.18 21.00
CA VAL A 122 16.93 -11.92 22.27
C VAL A 122 15.66 -12.74 22.20
N SER A 123 15.74 -14.02 22.57
CA SER A 123 14.59 -14.90 22.70
C SER A 123 14.82 -15.86 23.84
N ASN A 124 13.80 -16.15 24.61
CA ASN A 124 13.80 -17.25 25.59
C ASN A 124 13.22 -18.55 25.01
N GLU A 125 12.94 -18.58 23.70
CA GLU A 125 12.49 -19.73 22.94
C GLU A 125 13.60 -20.23 22.03
N ASP A 126 13.71 -21.55 21.90
CA ASP A 126 14.63 -22.20 20.99
C ASP A 126 14.01 -22.38 19.58
N GLY A 127 14.84 -22.83 18.63
CA GLY A 127 14.41 -23.15 17.29
C GLY A 127 14.22 -21.90 16.40
N LYS A 128 13.06 -21.76 15.78
CA LYS A 128 12.81 -20.71 14.78
C LYS A 128 12.98 -19.28 15.28
N TRP A 129 12.86 -19.06 16.60
CA TRP A 129 12.97 -17.73 17.21
C TRP A 129 14.40 -17.26 17.42
N ASN A 130 15.37 -18.16 17.30
CA ASN A 130 16.81 -17.88 17.41
C ASN A 130 17.52 -17.88 16.05
N CYS A 131 16.80 -18.03 14.95
CA CYS A 131 17.37 -18.08 13.62
C CYS A 131 16.90 -16.87 12.79
N VAL A 132 17.79 -16.39 11.92
CA VAL A 132 17.40 -15.44 10.87
C VAL A 132 16.39 -16.12 9.97
N ARG A 133 15.27 -15.46 9.72
CA ARG A 133 14.20 -16.01 8.89
C ARG A 133 13.60 -14.97 7.97
N LEU A 134 13.05 -15.43 6.85
CA LEU A 134 12.29 -14.59 5.95
C LEU A 134 10.96 -14.22 6.62
N GLY A 135 10.68 -12.95 6.81
CA GLY A 135 9.40 -12.45 7.30
C GLY A 135 8.34 -12.57 6.21
N TYR A 136 8.49 -11.77 5.18
CA TYR A 136 7.73 -11.89 3.94
C TYR A 136 8.58 -11.47 2.74
N MET A 137 8.21 -11.95 1.56
CA MET A 137 8.77 -11.54 0.28
C MET A 137 7.68 -11.68 -0.77
N THR A 138 7.10 -10.56 -1.21
CA THR A 138 5.97 -10.56 -2.13
C THR A 138 6.21 -9.64 -3.30
N PHE A 139 5.90 -10.15 -4.48
CA PHE A 139 5.75 -9.36 -5.68
C PHE A 139 4.26 -9.13 -5.93
N ARG A 140 3.87 -7.88 -6.14
CA ARG A 140 2.49 -7.49 -6.40
C ARG A 140 2.41 -6.70 -7.70
N GLN A 141 1.44 -7.05 -8.54
CA GLN A 141 1.07 -6.28 -9.72
C GLN A 141 -0.38 -5.82 -9.58
N ASP A 142 -0.56 -4.51 -9.57
CA ASP A 142 -1.86 -3.87 -9.60
C ASP A 142 -2.25 -3.53 -11.05
N PHE A 143 -3.53 -3.64 -11.36
CA PHE A 143 -4.11 -3.35 -12.66
C PHE A 143 -5.29 -2.40 -12.51
N ARG A 144 -5.37 -1.41 -13.38
CA ARG A 144 -6.58 -0.64 -13.55
C ARG A 144 -7.39 -1.25 -14.70
N LEU A 145 -8.47 -1.96 -14.37
CA LEU A 145 -9.30 -2.68 -15.34
C LEU A 145 -10.24 -1.73 -16.07
N ALA A 146 -10.85 -0.78 -15.32
CA ALA A 146 -11.74 0.24 -15.84
C ALA A 146 -11.76 1.48 -14.93
N ASN A 147 -12.59 2.48 -15.22
CA ASN A 147 -12.65 3.72 -14.44
C ASN A 147 -12.92 3.49 -12.93
N HIS A 148 -13.71 2.48 -12.62
CA HIS A 148 -14.15 2.17 -11.26
C HIS A 148 -13.64 0.84 -10.75
N TRP A 149 -12.83 0.11 -11.53
CA TRP A 149 -12.38 -1.21 -11.19
C TRP A 149 -10.86 -1.30 -11.15
N LYS A 150 -10.35 -1.87 -10.07
CA LYS A 150 -8.96 -2.28 -9.95
C LYS A 150 -8.87 -3.78 -9.69
N GLY A 151 -7.76 -4.38 -10.08
CA GLY A 151 -7.43 -5.76 -9.73
C GLY A 151 -5.99 -5.82 -9.27
N TYR A 152 -5.64 -6.89 -8.58
CA TYR A 152 -4.26 -7.17 -8.23
C TYR A 152 -3.96 -8.66 -8.30
N LEU A 153 -2.70 -8.95 -8.55
CA LEU A 153 -2.10 -10.28 -8.42
C LEU A 153 -0.88 -10.14 -7.55
N THR A 154 -0.79 -10.99 -6.53
CA THR A 154 0.34 -11.02 -5.60
C THR A 154 0.87 -12.43 -5.51
N GLY A 155 2.18 -12.60 -5.57
CA GLY A 155 2.83 -13.89 -5.41
C GLY A 155 4.06 -13.79 -4.54
N GLY A 156 4.39 -14.88 -3.85
CA GLY A 156 5.57 -14.97 -3.02
C GLY A 156 5.32 -15.57 -1.64
N SER A 157 6.16 -15.20 -0.69
CA SER A 157 6.06 -15.59 0.71
C SER A 157 5.28 -14.54 1.48
N PHE A 158 4.09 -14.88 1.94
CA PHE A 158 3.20 -13.99 2.70
C PHE A 158 3.52 -13.96 4.19
N SER A 159 4.21 -14.97 4.65
CA SER A 159 4.78 -15.07 5.99
C SER A 159 5.93 -16.06 5.95
N ASN A 160 6.64 -16.22 7.07
CA ASN A 160 7.73 -17.19 7.17
C ASN A 160 7.34 -18.62 6.74
N ASP A 161 6.07 -18.97 6.94
CA ASP A 161 5.59 -20.34 6.80
C ASP A 161 4.60 -20.54 5.63
N ARG A 162 4.26 -19.45 4.88
CA ARG A 162 3.24 -19.52 3.83
C ARG A 162 3.69 -18.85 2.55
N GLN A 163 3.70 -19.64 1.49
CA GLN A 163 3.99 -19.19 0.12
C GLN A 163 2.80 -19.46 -0.80
N GLY A 164 2.60 -18.62 -1.79
CA GLY A 164 1.51 -18.83 -2.73
C GLY A 164 1.21 -17.64 -3.62
N LEU A 165 -0.01 -17.67 -4.13
CA LEU A 165 -0.55 -16.64 -5.01
C LEU A 165 -1.88 -16.14 -4.45
N ALA A 166 -2.11 -14.83 -4.55
CA ALA A 166 -3.36 -14.20 -4.22
C ALA A 166 -3.77 -13.23 -5.33
N ALA A 167 -5.06 -13.14 -5.59
CA ALA A 167 -5.63 -12.20 -6.54
C ALA A 167 -6.87 -11.56 -5.94
N GLY A 168 -7.17 -10.35 -6.37
CA GLY A 168 -8.38 -9.67 -5.94
C GLY A 168 -8.83 -8.62 -6.93
N ILE A 169 -10.07 -8.19 -6.74
CA ILE A 169 -10.72 -7.15 -7.53
C ILE A 169 -11.44 -6.19 -6.59
N GLY A 170 -11.37 -4.91 -6.89
CA GLY A 170 -12.02 -3.87 -6.14
C GLY A 170 -12.83 -2.95 -7.04
N TYR A 171 -13.96 -2.51 -6.53
CA TYR A 171 -14.81 -1.50 -7.14
C TYR A 171 -14.79 -0.22 -6.32
N PHE A 172 -14.62 0.91 -6.98
CA PHE A 172 -14.69 2.24 -6.38
C PHE A 172 -15.97 2.94 -6.83
N SER A 173 -16.68 3.55 -5.92
CA SER A 173 -17.81 4.42 -6.28
C SER A 173 -17.34 5.59 -7.16
N ALA A 174 -18.22 6.12 -8.00
CA ALA A 174 -17.88 7.20 -8.93
C ALA A 174 -17.32 8.44 -8.23
N ASN A 175 -17.77 8.73 -7.03
CA ASN A 175 -17.31 9.82 -6.17
C ASN A 175 -16.14 9.44 -5.22
N GLY A 176 -15.64 8.21 -5.29
CA GLY A 176 -14.52 7.74 -4.48
C GLY A 176 -14.80 7.61 -2.96
N ARG A 177 -16.05 7.78 -2.51
CA ARG A 177 -16.38 7.79 -1.08
C ARG A 177 -16.43 6.40 -0.44
N TRP A 178 -16.68 5.37 -1.23
CA TRP A 178 -16.68 4.00 -0.76
C TRP A 178 -16.03 3.06 -1.76
N THR A 179 -15.46 2.00 -1.24
CA THR A 179 -14.78 0.96 -2.01
C THR A 179 -15.23 -0.40 -1.49
N VAL A 180 -15.45 -1.32 -2.41
CA VAL A 180 -15.69 -2.74 -2.10
C VAL A 180 -14.59 -3.55 -2.75
N GLU A 181 -13.87 -4.34 -1.97
CA GLU A 181 -12.81 -5.21 -2.46
C GLU A 181 -13.09 -6.65 -2.03
N GLY A 182 -12.81 -7.58 -2.93
CA GLY A 182 -12.85 -9.01 -2.67
C GLY A 182 -11.67 -9.69 -3.31
N GLY A 183 -11.19 -10.74 -2.68
CA GLY A 183 -10.08 -11.50 -3.21
C GLY A 183 -9.93 -12.83 -2.51
N GLY A 184 -9.03 -13.64 -3.04
CA GLY A 184 -8.69 -14.95 -2.49
C GLY A 184 -7.30 -15.37 -2.92
N GLY A 185 -6.81 -16.44 -2.33
CA GLY A 185 -5.49 -16.96 -2.66
C GLY A 185 -5.33 -18.43 -2.29
N ILE A 186 -4.32 -19.01 -2.87
CA ILE A 186 -3.89 -20.38 -2.60
C ILE A 186 -2.51 -20.28 -1.97
N THR A 187 -2.33 -20.85 -0.77
CA THR A 187 -1.05 -20.87 -0.08
C THR A 187 -0.67 -22.28 0.33
N GLY A 188 0.61 -22.61 0.16
CA GLY A 188 1.24 -23.83 0.70
C GLY A 188 2.17 -23.50 1.85
N SER A 189 2.54 -24.51 2.63
CA SER A 189 3.54 -24.39 3.69
C SER A 189 4.94 -24.57 3.12
N ALA A 190 5.82 -23.60 3.37
CA ALA A 190 7.24 -23.72 3.10
C ALA A 190 8.01 -22.89 4.13
N HIS A 191 9.10 -23.43 4.63
CA HIS A 191 9.88 -22.82 5.71
C HIS A 191 11.29 -22.52 5.24
N PHE A 192 11.76 -21.29 5.54
CA PHE A 192 13.15 -20.90 5.37
C PHE A 192 13.77 -20.69 6.74
N TYR A 193 14.71 -21.53 7.13
CA TYR A 193 15.49 -21.38 8.35
C TYR A 193 16.98 -21.40 8.02
N GLY A 194 17.67 -20.31 8.31
CA GLY A 194 19.08 -20.20 8.02
C GLY A 194 19.37 -20.41 6.52
N SER A 195 20.22 -21.37 6.18
CA SER A 195 20.56 -21.74 4.81
C SER A 195 19.73 -22.93 4.26
N GLU A 196 18.84 -23.50 5.06
CA GLU A 196 18.07 -24.67 4.65
C GLU A 196 16.64 -24.28 4.23
N TRP A 197 16.24 -24.82 3.10
CA TRP A 197 14.86 -24.72 2.62
C TRP A 197 14.16 -26.07 2.81
N LYS A 198 13.10 -26.08 3.62
CA LYS A 198 12.26 -27.27 3.83
C LYS A 198 10.85 -27.00 3.32
N MET A 199 10.42 -27.76 2.32
CA MET A 199 9.01 -27.84 1.94
C MET A 199 8.33 -28.91 2.80
N SER A 200 7.27 -28.54 3.49
CA SER A 200 6.36 -29.49 4.12
C SER A 200 5.30 -29.89 3.08
N GLN A 201 5.17 -31.18 2.80
CA GLN A 201 4.04 -31.75 2.07
C GLN A 201 2.80 -31.78 2.95
#